data_e39cef3d77730426ac62fd15fd3dac89
#
_entry.id   e39cef3d77730426ac62fd15fd3dac89
#
_cell.length_a   1.000
_cell.length_b   1.000
_cell.length_c   1.000
_cell.angle_alpha   90.00
_cell.angle_beta   90.00
_cell.angle_gamma   90.00
#
_symmetry.space_group_name_H-M   'P 1'
#
loop_
_entity.id
_entity.type
_entity.pdbx_description
1 polymer ?
#
loop_
_entity_poly.entity_id
_entity_poly.type
_entity_poly.pdbx_seq_one_letter_code
_entity_poly.pdbx_strand_id
1 'polypeptide(L)'
;MNSSERLSAGLKALPDKISSFASTQAAWRFYQNESVSLSKRQEPLTVAAHHGILAHCMNFALCVHDWSRLSYKHANKPDTYAITHDTDIGYDLQTSLIISDQTGQPLAPVAQRLVSSEGSFSTYQEATPQPIVQNHLDEVSDCIQFLDGQGFAKPLVHLIDREGDSIGHIRRWEATDSHWLVRVKDNPKVDCQAKPMACKAVAQGLAFSKTREVRYQGQTYWQWVAETDVTLTRPAKPSQQKSKKPAVPGIPVAARLVVSRVLSDEGDVLAEWLLLTNVKDVDASTIALWYYWRWQIEIDQPYCLHKSVFRKLLYRFCNWFYPGTINSPQFT
;
A
#
# COMPACT_ATOMS: atom_id res chain seq x y z
N MET A 1 -16.66 4.05 25.01
CA MET A 1 -16.17 2.99 24.11
C MET A 1 -17.06 2.94 22.89
N ASN A 2 -16.53 3.28 21.73
CA ASN A 2 -17.30 3.40 20.49
C ASN A 2 -17.69 2.00 19.97
N SER A 3 -18.89 1.82 19.46
CA SER A 3 -19.39 0.53 18.92
C SER A 3 -18.49 -0.03 17.80
N SER A 4 -17.76 0.83 17.09
CA SER A 4 -16.77 0.42 16.06
C SER A 4 -15.56 -0.32 16.59
N GLU A 5 -15.15 -0.10 17.84
CA GLU A 5 -14.04 -0.86 18.45
C GLU A 5 -14.44 -2.30 18.78
N ARG A 6 -15.71 -2.55 19.07
CA ARG A 6 -16.24 -3.88 19.40
C ARG A 6 -16.45 -4.77 18.18
N LEU A 7 -16.73 -4.19 17.03
CA LEU A 7 -16.80 -4.93 15.77
C LEU A 7 -15.46 -5.58 15.37
N SER A 8 -14.34 -5.10 15.92
CA SER A 8 -13.01 -5.68 15.67
C SER A 8 -12.75 -6.99 16.43
N ALA A 9 -13.49 -7.24 17.51
CA ALA A 9 -13.39 -8.47 18.30
C ALA A 9 -14.30 -9.60 17.77
N GLY A 10 -14.95 -9.38 16.62
CA GLY A 10 -15.91 -10.29 16.00
C GLY A 10 -17.35 -10.00 16.44
N LEU A 11 -18.30 -10.53 15.67
CA LEU A 11 -19.74 -10.34 15.90
C LEU A 11 -20.20 -10.87 17.26
N LYS A 12 -19.47 -11.82 17.85
CA LYS A 12 -19.74 -12.38 19.20
C LYS A 12 -19.49 -11.41 20.35
N ALA A 13 -18.78 -10.32 20.10
CA ALA A 13 -18.45 -9.30 21.10
C ALA A 13 -19.41 -8.10 21.10
N LEU A 14 -20.52 -8.17 20.38
CA LEU A 14 -21.59 -7.17 20.47
C LEU A 14 -22.18 -7.14 21.89
N PRO A 15 -22.53 -5.94 22.42
CA PRO A 15 -22.96 -5.79 23.83
C PRO A 15 -24.23 -6.54 24.17
N ASP A 16 -25.09 -6.78 23.21
CA ASP A 16 -26.35 -7.48 23.37
C ASP A 16 -26.23 -8.92 22.90
N LYS A 17 -26.29 -9.88 23.85
CA LYS A 17 -26.19 -11.30 23.55
C LYS A 17 -27.31 -11.83 22.67
N ILE A 18 -28.49 -11.21 22.69
CA ILE A 18 -29.64 -11.63 21.89
C ILE A 18 -29.47 -11.13 20.47
N SER A 19 -29.05 -9.89 20.27
CA SER A 19 -28.78 -9.33 18.95
C SER A 19 -27.52 -9.90 18.30
N SER A 20 -26.54 -10.39 19.09
CA SER A 20 -25.28 -10.92 18.56
C SER A 20 -25.49 -12.20 17.74
N PHE A 21 -26.39 -13.11 18.16
CA PHE A 21 -26.69 -14.34 17.40
C PHE A 21 -27.40 -13.99 16.07
N ALA A 22 -28.42 -13.13 16.11
CA ALA A 22 -29.16 -12.70 14.92
C ALA A 22 -28.23 -11.95 13.94
N SER A 23 -27.38 -11.06 14.45
CA SER A 23 -26.39 -10.33 13.65
C SER A 23 -25.35 -11.25 13.02
N THR A 24 -24.88 -12.25 13.77
CA THR A 24 -23.94 -13.28 13.25
C THR A 24 -24.60 -14.08 12.14
N GLN A 25 -25.84 -14.49 12.32
CA GLN A 25 -26.59 -15.25 11.32
C GLN A 25 -26.92 -14.41 10.09
N ALA A 26 -27.27 -13.15 10.27
CA ALA A 26 -27.49 -12.19 9.17
C ALA A 26 -26.19 -11.95 8.37
N ALA A 27 -25.06 -11.76 9.04
CA ALA A 27 -23.77 -11.62 8.40
C ALA A 27 -23.38 -12.91 7.62
N TRP A 28 -23.59 -14.08 8.22
CA TRP A 28 -23.33 -15.35 7.54
C TRP A 28 -24.17 -15.49 6.28
N ARG A 29 -25.47 -15.21 6.33
CA ARG A 29 -26.38 -15.24 5.16
C ARG A 29 -25.95 -14.24 4.09
N PHE A 30 -25.56 -13.03 4.50
CA PHE A 30 -25.05 -12.00 3.60
C PHE A 30 -23.79 -12.46 2.86
N TYR A 31 -22.85 -13.09 3.57
CA TYR A 31 -21.61 -13.57 2.97
C TYR A 31 -21.81 -14.79 2.07
N GLN A 32 -22.81 -15.63 2.33
CA GLN A 32 -23.17 -16.78 1.51
C GLN A 32 -24.09 -16.40 0.33
N ASN A 33 -24.49 -15.16 0.21
CA ASN A 33 -25.36 -14.73 -0.85
C ASN A 33 -24.58 -14.51 -2.16
N GLU A 34 -24.71 -15.44 -3.10
CA GLU A 34 -24.04 -15.40 -4.40
C GLU A 34 -24.40 -14.17 -5.25
N SER A 35 -25.58 -13.55 -5.01
CA SER A 35 -25.96 -12.30 -5.70
C SER A 35 -25.20 -11.07 -5.22
N VAL A 36 -24.40 -11.19 -4.14
CA VAL A 36 -23.58 -10.10 -3.60
C VAL A 36 -22.11 -10.33 -4.00
N SER A 37 -21.74 -9.87 -5.19
CA SER A 37 -20.36 -9.95 -5.70
C SER A 37 -19.37 -9.12 -4.88
N LEU A 38 -18.06 -9.36 -5.04
CA LEU A 38 -17.00 -8.58 -4.40
C LEU A 38 -17.05 -7.11 -4.81
N SER A 39 -17.32 -6.82 -6.08
CA SER A 39 -17.47 -5.46 -6.59
C SER A 39 -18.63 -4.72 -5.93
N LYS A 40 -19.81 -5.34 -5.80
CA LYS A 40 -20.95 -4.75 -5.07
C LYS A 40 -20.63 -4.45 -3.60
N ARG A 41 -19.78 -5.26 -2.98
CA ARG A 41 -19.35 -5.02 -1.59
C ARG A 41 -18.35 -3.87 -1.50
N GLN A 42 -17.61 -3.60 -2.57
CA GLN A 42 -16.68 -2.46 -2.65
C GLN A 42 -17.40 -1.12 -2.84
N GLU A 43 -18.56 -1.08 -3.47
CA GLU A 43 -19.31 0.17 -3.76
C GLU A 43 -19.47 1.11 -2.55
N PRO A 44 -19.93 0.65 -1.37
CA PRO A 44 -20.04 1.53 -0.19
C PRO A 44 -18.70 2.13 0.26
N LEU A 45 -17.60 1.39 0.08
CA LEU A 45 -16.25 1.85 0.43
C LEU A 45 -15.75 2.89 -0.58
N THR A 46 -16.08 2.72 -1.85
CA THR A 46 -15.79 3.71 -2.90
C THR A 46 -16.58 5.00 -2.66
N VAL A 47 -17.86 4.90 -2.30
CA VAL A 47 -18.69 6.08 -1.90
C VAL A 47 -18.10 6.78 -0.68
N ALA A 48 -17.68 6.02 0.34
CA ALA A 48 -17.00 6.57 1.52
C ALA A 48 -15.68 7.27 1.16
N ALA A 49 -14.92 6.73 0.19
CA ALA A 49 -13.71 7.36 -0.31
C ALA A 49 -14.02 8.70 -1.01
N HIS A 50 -15.04 8.76 -1.88
CA HIS A 50 -15.46 10.02 -2.52
C HIS A 50 -15.77 11.09 -1.49
N HIS A 51 -16.58 10.77 -0.48
CA HIS A 51 -16.93 11.71 0.59
C HIS A 51 -15.72 12.09 1.44
N GLY A 52 -14.90 11.11 1.81
CA GLY A 52 -13.69 11.33 2.62
C GLY A 52 -12.68 12.22 1.90
N ILE A 53 -12.43 12.00 0.62
CA ILE A 53 -11.53 12.81 -0.22
C ILE A 53 -12.03 14.25 -0.29
N LEU A 54 -13.32 14.43 -0.57
CA LEU A 54 -13.91 15.78 -0.67
C LEU A 54 -13.82 16.54 0.65
N ALA A 55 -13.99 15.86 1.80
CA ALA A 55 -14.02 16.48 3.11
C ALA A 55 -12.64 16.70 3.74
N HIS A 56 -11.64 15.85 3.41
CA HIS A 56 -10.39 15.76 4.17
C HIS A 56 -9.11 15.87 3.32
N CYS A 57 -9.22 16.01 2.00
CA CYS A 57 -8.07 16.20 1.12
C CYS A 57 -8.07 17.60 0.53
N MET A 58 -6.87 18.21 0.42
CA MET A 58 -6.72 19.55 -0.13
C MET A 58 -6.42 19.51 -1.63
N ASN A 59 -5.29 18.97 -2.01
CA ASN A 59 -4.79 18.97 -3.38
C ASN A 59 -4.79 17.57 -4.00
N PHE A 60 -4.47 16.56 -3.21
CA PHE A 60 -4.33 15.17 -3.61
C PHE A 60 -5.06 14.25 -2.64
N ALA A 61 -5.34 13.02 -3.06
CA ALA A 61 -5.66 11.93 -2.16
C ALA A 61 -4.54 10.90 -2.25
N LEU A 62 -4.01 10.46 -1.11
CA LEU A 62 -2.90 9.51 -1.09
C LEU A 62 -3.44 8.08 -1.12
N CYS A 63 -3.04 7.30 -2.10
CA CYS A 63 -3.42 5.89 -2.21
C CYS A 63 -2.23 5.01 -1.81
N VAL A 64 -2.28 4.45 -0.62
CA VAL A 64 -1.24 3.56 -0.09
C VAL A 64 -1.50 2.14 -0.56
N HIS A 65 -0.56 1.57 -1.31
CA HIS A 65 -0.56 0.17 -1.71
C HIS A 65 0.32 -0.64 -0.77
N ASP A 66 -0.24 -1.70 -0.21
CA ASP A 66 0.45 -2.56 0.74
C ASP A 66 0.05 -4.02 0.58
N TRP A 67 1.01 -4.92 0.84
CA TRP A 67 0.79 -6.37 0.85
C TRP A 67 0.88 -6.90 2.26
N SER A 68 -0.03 -7.78 2.59
CA SER A 68 -0.08 -8.46 3.87
C SER A 68 -0.19 -9.97 3.67
N ARG A 69 0.65 -10.71 4.36
CA ARG A 69 0.57 -12.16 4.40
C ARG A 69 -0.37 -12.59 5.50
N LEU A 70 -1.29 -13.47 5.14
CA LEU A 70 -2.25 -14.06 6.06
C LEU A 70 -1.82 -15.51 6.31
N SER A 71 -0.87 -15.69 7.23
CA SER A 71 -0.28 -16.99 7.53
C SER A 71 -1.18 -17.84 8.42
N TYR A 72 -1.33 -19.12 8.09
CA TYR A 72 -2.11 -20.10 8.83
C TYR A 72 -1.22 -21.26 9.25
N LYS A 73 -0.94 -21.39 10.55
CA LYS A 73 -0.04 -22.44 11.10
C LYS A 73 -0.57 -23.85 10.98
N HIS A 74 -1.88 -24.02 10.82
CA HIS A 74 -2.55 -25.32 10.71
C HIS A 74 -3.38 -25.35 9.43
N ALA A 75 -2.78 -25.89 8.40
CA ALA A 75 -3.26 -25.86 7.02
C ALA A 75 -4.32 -26.91 6.72
N ASN A 76 -5.49 -26.80 7.32
CA ASN A 76 -6.65 -27.61 6.92
C ASN A 76 -7.55 -26.87 5.92
N LYS A 77 -7.02 -25.82 5.26
CA LYS A 77 -7.75 -25.06 4.24
C LYS A 77 -7.24 -25.46 2.86
N PRO A 78 -8.08 -26.04 1.99
CA PRO A 78 -7.64 -26.58 0.70
C PRO A 78 -7.18 -25.50 -0.29
N ASP A 79 -7.60 -24.26 -0.08
CA ASP A 79 -7.37 -23.11 -0.97
C ASP A 79 -6.17 -22.24 -0.56
N THR A 80 -5.44 -22.60 0.51
CA THR A 80 -4.18 -21.96 0.87
C THR A 80 -3.03 -22.42 -0.05
N TYR A 81 -1.99 -21.60 -0.16
CA TYR A 81 -0.78 -21.93 -0.92
C TYR A 81 0.48 -21.55 -0.13
N ALA A 82 1.63 -22.10 -0.55
CA ALA A 82 2.92 -21.73 0.00
C ALA A 82 3.35 -20.36 -0.54
N ILE A 83 3.44 -19.34 0.33
CA ILE A 83 3.73 -17.96 -0.06
C ILE A 83 5.22 -17.77 -0.36
N THR A 84 6.10 -18.11 0.60
CA THR A 84 7.56 -17.98 0.45
C THR A 84 8.30 -19.28 0.62
N HIS A 85 7.87 -20.11 1.56
CA HIS A 85 8.45 -21.42 1.89
C HIS A 85 7.31 -22.43 2.05
N ASP A 86 7.60 -23.70 1.89
CA ASP A 86 6.62 -24.81 1.99
C ASP A 86 5.86 -24.83 3.33
N THR A 87 6.43 -24.20 4.37
CA THR A 87 5.81 -24.08 5.70
C THR A 87 5.09 -22.76 5.93
N ASP A 88 5.25 -21.78 5.04
CA ASP A 88 4.58 -20.47 5.09
C ASP A 88 3.29 -20.54 4.25
N ILE A 89 2.28 -21.17 4.81
CA ILE A 89 1.02 -21.45 4.14
C ILE A 89 -0.02 -20.40 4.48
N GLY A 90 -0.73 -19.89 3.46
CA GLY A 90 -1.75 -18.86 3.68
C GLY A 90 -2.25 -18.21 2.41
N TYR A 91 -2.48 -16.91 2.50
CA TYR A 91 -2.93 -16.05 1.40
C TYR A 91 -2.06 -14.79 1.35
N ASP A 92 -1.89 -14.25 0.15
CA ASP A 92 -1.35 -12.91 -0.05
C ASP A 92 -2.49 -11.94 -0.31
N LEU A 93 -2.51 -10.82 0.40
CA LEU A 93 -3.55 -9.80 0.29
C LEU A 93 -2.94 -8.45 0.01
N GLN A 94 -3.21 -7.93 -1.19
CA GLN A 94 -2.93 -6.55 -1.55
C GLN A 94 -4.11 -5.69 -1.15
N THR A 95 -3.84 -4.53 -0.54
CA THR A 95 -4.86 -3.53 -0.20
C THR A 95 -4.41 -2.14 -0.66
N SER A 96 -5.35 -1.38 -1.22
CA SER A 96 -5.18 0.03 -1.57
C SER A 96 -6.05 0.86 -0.64
N LEU A 97 -5.41 1.68 0.19
CA LEU A 97 -6.05 2.50 1.22
C LEU A 97 -5.90 3.98 0.86
N ILE A 98 -7.01 4.69 0.78
CA ILE A 98 -6.99 6.15 0.67
C ILE A 98 -6.76 6.78 2.04
N ILE A 99 -5.81 7.71 2.10
CA ILE A 99 -5.54 8.54 3.27
C ILE A 99 -5.53 10.02 2.89
N SER A 100 -5.73 10.91 3.86
CA SER A 100 -5.69 12.36 3.66
C SER A 100 -4.27 12.85 3.37
N ASP A 101 -4.12 13.76 2.38
CA ASP A 101 -2.86 14.45 2.07
C ASP A 101 -2.46 15.50 3.12
N GLN A 102 -3.35 15.83 4.06
CA GLN A 102 -3.12 16.81 5.12
C GLN A 102 -2.76 16.19 6.46
N THR A 103 -3.43 15.10 6.81
CA THR A 103 -3.35 14.51 8.16
C THR A 103 -2.83 13.08 8.18
N GLY A 104 -2.77 12.41 7.01
CA GLY A 104 -2.46 10.99 6.92
C GLY A 104 -3.56 10.07 7.49
N GLN A 105 -4.71 10.63 7.92
CA GLN A 105 -5.79 9.79 8.45
C GLN A 105 -6.39 8.89 7.35
N PRO A 106 -6.69 7.63 7.66
CA PRO A 106 -7.32 6.72 6.72
C PRO A 106 -8.77 7.12 6.45
N LEU A 107 -9.14 7.11 5.17
CA LEU A 107 -10.48 7.46 4.71
C LEU A 107 -11.28 6.21 4.32
N ALA A 108 -10.78 5.41 3.39
CA ALA A 108 -11.41 4.14 2.98
C ALA A 108 -10.43 3.20 2.26
N PRO A 109 -10.57 1.87 2.40
CA PRO A 109 -9.96 0.91 1.48
C PRO A 109 -10.76 0.89 0.18
N VAL A 110 -10.10 1.13 -0.95
CA VAL A 110 -10.76 1.32 -2.26
C VAL A 110 -10.52 0.18 -3.23
N ALA A 111 -9.56 -0.67 -2.97
CA ALA A 111 -9.34 -1.89 -3.76
C ALA A 111 -8.62 -2.93 -2.90
N GLN A 112 -8.96 -4.20 -3.13
CA GLN A 112 -8.33 -5.33 -2.46
C GLN A 112 -8.21 -6.50 -3.45
N ARG A 113 -7.12 -7.26 -3.34
CA ARG A 113 -6.89 -8.47 -4.11
C ARG A 113 -6.31 -9.55 -3.21
N LEU A 114 -6.95 -10.71 -3.21
CA LEU A 114 -6.54 -11.91 -2.46
C LEU A 114 -6.00 -12.95 -3.43
N VAL A 115 -4.84 -13.50 -3.13
CA VAL A 115 -4.25 -14.63 -3.87
C VAL A 115 -4.41 -15.89 -3.03
N SER A 116 -4.92 -16.96 -3.66
CA SER A 116 -5.10 -18.29 -3.11
C SER A 116 -4.54 -19.35 -4.07
N SER A 117 -4.59 -20.64 -3.72
CA SER A 117 -4.22 -21.73 -4.63
C SER A 117 -5.16 -21.86 -5.84
N GLU A 118 -6.37 -21.34 -5.74
CA GLU A 118 -7.38 -21.36 -6.81
C GLU A 118 -7.22 -20.23 -7.82
N GLY A 119 -6.43 -19.22 -7.47
CA GLY A 119 -6.22 -18.02 -8.28
C GLY A 119 -6.28 -16.75 -7.47
N SER A 120 -6.46 -15.61 -8.12
CA SER A 120 -6.61 -14.32 -7.47
C SER A 120 -8.03 -13.78 -7.61
N PHE A 121 -8.51 -13.16 -6.53
CA PHE A 121 -9.83 -12.53 -6.44
C PHE A 121 -9.64 -11.06 -6.11
N SER A 122 -10.35 -10.16 -6.77
CA SER A 122 -10.27 -8.73 -6.48
C SER A 122 -11.66 -8.10 -6.33
N THR A 123 -11.71 -6.97 -5.65
CA THR A 123 -12.94 -6.18 -5.48
C THR A 123 -13.24 -5.28 -6.68
N TYR A 124 -12.35 -5.25 -7.67
CA TYR A 124 -12.44 -4.38 -8.86
C TYR A 124 -12.42 -5.13 -10.19
N GLN A 125 -12.44 -6.46 -10.15
CA GLN A 125 -12.57 -7.33 -11.32
C GLN A 125 -13.73 -8.31 -11.11
N GLU A 126 -14.07 -9.07 -12.14
CA GLU A 126 -15.13 -10.09 -12.04
C GLU A 126 -14.85 -11.12 -10.95
N ALA A 127 -15.93 -11.67 -10.38
CA ALA A 127 -15.87 -12.57 -9.22
C ALA A 127 -15.25 -13.97 -9.50
N THR A 128 -14.87 -14.27 -10.73
CA THR A 128 -14.16 -15.50 -11.09
C THR A 128 -12.69 -15.39 -10.72
N PRO A 129 -12.06 -16.47 -10.21
CA PRO A 129 -10.63 -16.45 -9.95
C PRO A 129 -9.85 -16.10 -11.22
N GLN A 130 -9.03 -15.04 -11.12
CA GLN A 130 -8.11 -14.67 -12.19
C GLN A 130 -6.81 -15.47 -12.06
N PRO A 131 -6.06 -15.69 -13.15
CA PRO A 131 -4.72 -16.29 -13.06
C PRO A 131 -3.83 -15.53 -12.08
N ILE A 132 -3.03 -16.26 -11.31
CA ILE A 132 -2.06 -15.66 -10.40
C ILE A 132 -1.02 -14.91 -11.22
N VAL A 133 -0.86 -13.63 -10.96
CA VAL A 133 0.17 -12.80 -11.60
C VAL A 133 1.48 -13.03 -10.86
N GLN A 134 2.55 -13.31 -11.60
CA GLN A 134 3.86 -13.64 -11.01
C GLN A 134 4.59 -12.43 -10.39
N ASN A 135 4.10 -11.22 -10.64
CA ASN A 135 4.73 -9.99 -10.16
C ASN A 135 3.67 -9.12 -9.48
N HIS A 136 3.84 -8.86 -8.20
CA HIS A 136 2.99 -7.96 -7.42
C HIS A 136 2.79 -6.57 -8.05
N LEU A 137 3.81 -6.04 -8.75
CA LEU A 137 3.69 -4.74 -9.41
C LEU A 137 2.76 -4.74 -10.63
N ASP A 138 2.55 -5.87 -11.28
CA ASP A 138 1.53 -5.96 -12.33
C ASP A 138 0.14 -5.83 -11.71
N GLU A 139 -0.10 -6.44 -10.54
CA GLU A 139 -1.34 -6.29 -9.78
C GLU A 139 -1.61 -4.84 -9.36
N VAL A 140 -0.57 -4.15 -8.86
CA VAL A 140 -0.67 -2.72 -8.52
C VAL A 140 -0.94 -1.87 -9.74
N SER A 141 -0.34 -2.18 -10.88
CA SER A 141 -0.57 -1.41 -12.12
C SER A 141 -2.03 -1.52 -12.59
N ASP A 142 -2.62 -2.72 -12.52
CA ASP A 142 -4.05 -2.93 -12.82
C ASP A 142 -4.94 -2.15 -11.83
N CYS A 143 -4.58 -2.17 -10.55
CA CYS A 143 -5.29 -1.45 -9.50
C CYS A 143 -5.19 0.08 -9.68
N ILE A 144 -4.00 0.62 -10.02
CA ILE A 144 -3.79 2.04 -10.31
C ILE A 144 -4.71 2.47 -11.45
N GLN A 145 -4.70 1.74 -12.56
CA GLN A 145 -5.55 2.05 -13.71
C GLN A 145 -7.04 2.04 -13.34
N PHE A 146 -7.48 1.09 -12.55
CA PHE A 146 -8.86 1.05 -12.05
C PHE A 146 -9.19 2.26 -11.19
N LEU A 147 -8.32 2.61 -10.23
CA LEU A 147 -8.57 3.68 -9.27
C LEU A 147 -8.52 5.07 -9.90
N ASP A 148 -7.61 5.33 -10.83
CA ASP A 148 -7.53 6.59 -11.59
C ASP A 148 -8.79 6.81 -12.42
N GLY A 149 -9.46 5.73 -12.85
CA GLY A 149 -10.74 5.77 -13.55
C GLY A 149 -11.98 6.03 -12.68
N GLN A 150 -11.85 6.09 -11.34
CA GLN A 150 -13.02 6.23 -10.44
C GLN A 150 -13.59 7.65 -10.35
N GLY A 151 -12.94 8.65 -10.94
CA GLY A 151 -13.43 10.04 -10.95
C GLY A 151 -13.46 10.69 -9.56
N PHE A 152 -12.48 10.41 -8.72
CA PHE A 152 -12.33 11.08 -7.42
C PHE A 152 -12.16 12.59 -7.58
N ALA A 153 -12.64 13.37 -6.59
CA ALA A 153 -12.59 14.82 -6.61
C ALA A 153 -11.18 15.41 -6.57
N LYS A 154 -10.18 14.61 -6.22
CA LYS A 154 -8.76 14.97 -6.20
C LYS A 154 -7.95 13.90 -6.92
N PRO A 155 -6.86 14.28 -7.62
CA PRO A 155 -5.95 13.32 -8.22
C PRO A 155 -5.34 12.43 -7.14
N LEU A 156 -5.15 11.14 -7.48
CA LEU A 156 -4.49 10.20 -6.58
C LEU A 156 -2.97 10.32 -6.70
N VAL A 157 -2.27 10.17 -5.57
CA VAL A 157 -0.84 9.86 -5.56
C VAL A 157 -0.66 8.45 -5.02
N HIS A 158 -0.13 7.55 -5.82
CA HIS A 158 0.07 6.15 -5.48
C HIS A 158 1.38 5.97 -4.72
N LEU A 159 1.29 5.63 -3.43
CA LEU A 159 2.43 5.41 -2.54
C LEU A 159 2.77 3.92 -2.53
N ILE A 160 3.98 3.58 -2.97
CA ILE A 160 4.44 2.19 -3.12
C ILE A 160 5.79 2.05 -2.41
N ASP A 161 5.99 0.92 -1.77
CA ASP A 161 7.22 0.62 -1.06
C ASP A 161 8.39 0.26 -2.00
N ARG A 162 9.44 -0.38 -1.44
CA ARG A 162 10.63 -0.84 -2.16
C ARG A 162 10.34 -1.84 -3.30
N GLU A 163 9.21 -2.52 -3.27
CA GLU A 163 8.82 -3.41 -4.37
C GLU A 163 8.53 -2.60 -5.62
N GLY A 164 8.03 -1.36 -5.47
CA GLY A 164 7.78 -0.41 -6.56
C GLY A 164 9.01 0.05 -7.35
N ASP A 165 10.23 -0.29 -6.92
CA ASP A 165 11.49 0.08 -7.61
C ASP A 165 11.70 -0.71 -8.91
N SER A 166 10.81 -0.49 -9.86
CA SER A 166 10.82 -1.11 -11.19
C SER A 166 10.60 -0.08 -12.27
N ILE A 167 11.64 0.22 -13.04
CA ILE A 167 11.56 1.23 -14.11
C ILE A 167 10.52 0.90 -15.18
N GLY A 168 10.27 -0.38 -15.45
CA GLY A 168 9.24 -0.80 -16.40
C GLY A 168 7.84 -0.41 -15.95
N HIS A 169 7.54 -0.55 -14.65
CA HIS A 169 6.26 -0.16 -14.07
C HIS A 169 6.14 1.36 -13.93
N ILE A 170 7.20 2.04 -13.48
CA ILE A 170 7.24 3.51 -13.41
C ILE A 170 6.94 4.12 -14.78
N ARG A 171 7.53 3.62 -15.89
CA ARG A 171 7.22 4.08 -17.25
C ARG A 171 5.78 3.81 -17.65
N ARG A 172 5.19 2.71 -17.19
CA ARG A 172 3.79 2.38 -17.45
C ARG A 172 2.85 3.37 -16.75
N TRP A 173 3.14 3.69 -15.46
CA TRP A 173 2.36 4.66 -14.70
C TRP A 173 2.51 6.08 -15.26
N GLU A 174 3.71 6.46 -15.69
CA GLU A 174 3.96 7.75 -16.36
C GLU A 174 3.20 7.88 -17.68
N ALA A 175 3.10 6.79 -18.45
CA ALA A 175 2.36 6.76 -19.71
C ALA A 175 0.84 6.93 -19.55
N THR A 176 0.31 6.74 -18.35
CA THR A 176 -1.10 6.91 -17.98
C THR A 176 -1.35 8.17 -17.15
N ASP A 177 -0.39 9.09 -17.06
CA ASP A 177 -0.45 10.31 -16.23
C ASP A 177 -0.74 10.07 -14.74
N SER A 178 -0.49 8.87 -14.25
CA SER A 178 -0.66 8.54 -12.84
C SER A 178 0.41 9.22 -12.00
N HIS A 179 0.03 9.83 -10.86
CA HIS A 179 1.00 10.34 -9.90
C HIS A 179 1.47 9.22 -8.98
N TRP A 180 2.78 9.13 -8.81
CA TRP A 180 3.40 8.07 -8.02
C TRP A 180 4.48 8.60 -7.09
N LEU A 181 4.63 7.93 -5.95
CA LEU A 181 5.68 8.11 -4.95
C LEU A 181 6.20 6.73 -4.55
N VAL A 182 7.43 6.42 -4.94
CA VAL A 182 8.04 5.10 -4.78
C VAL A 182 9.28 5.22 -3.91
N ARG A 183 9.38 4.37 -2.88
CA ARG A 183 10.65 4.17 -2.20
C ARG A 183 11.56 3.31 -3.08
N VAL A 184 12.79 3.75 -3.25
CA VAL A 184 13.76 3.01 -4.06
C VAL A 184 14.88 2.41 -3.20
N LYS A 185 15.59 1.45 -3.78
CA LYS A 185 16.78 0.84 -3.19
C LYS A 185 17.98 1.79 -3.31
N ASP A 186 19.08 1.46 -2.66
CA ASP A 186 20.31 2.26 -2.63
C ASP A 186 20.99 2.36 -4.00
N ASN A 187 21.00 1.26 -4.75
CA ASN A 187 21.80 1.05 -5.94
C ASN A 187 21.18 1.43 -7.31
N PRO A 188 19.86 1.65 -7.46
CA PRO A 188 19.31 2.07 -8.75
C PRO A 188 20.04 3.30 -9.27
N LYS A 189 20.43 3.25 -10.54
CA LYS A 189 21.07 4.38 -11.21
C LYS A 189 20.03 5.35 -11.74
N VAL A 190 20.32 6.62 -11.54
CA VAL A 190 19.60 7.78 -12.08
C VAL A 190 20.60 8.72 -12.71
N ASP A 191 20.19 9.50 -13.69
CA ASP A 191 21.00 10.60 -14.21
C ASP A 191 20.73 11.85 -13.38
N CYS A 192 21.75 12.30 -12.66
CA CYS A 192 21.76 13.54 -11.91
C CYS A 192 22.81 14.48 -12.53
N GLN A 193 22.40 15.69 -12.95
CA GLN A 193 23.30 16.63 -13.61
C GLN A 193 24.06 16.00 -14.80
N ALA A 194 23.34 15.24 -15.64
CA ALA A 194 23.86 14.51 -16.80
C ALA A 194 24.94 13.44 -16.46
N LYS A 195 25.01 12.98 -15.21
CA LYS A 195 25.91 11.90 -14.79
C LYS A 195 25.10 10.73 -14.22
N PRO A 196 25.35 9.48 -14.66
CA PRO A 196 24.70 8.30 -14.10
C PRO A 196 25.28 7.99 -12.71
N MET A 197 24.47 8.11 -11.67
CA MET A 197 24.84 7.88 -10.27
C MET A 197 23.85 6.95 -9.59
N ALA A 198 24.27 6.21 -8.56
CA ALA A 198 23.36 5.49 -7.70
C ALA A 198 22.56 6.49 -6.84
N CYS A 199 21.28 6.22 -6.57
CA CYS A 199 20.44 7.11 -5.75
C CYS A 199 21.09 7.45 -4.40
N LYS A 200 21.73 6.47 -3.75
CA LYS A 200 22.47 6.70 -2.49
C LYS A 200 23.66 7.65 -2.66
N ALA A 201 24.40 7.54 -3.77
CA ALA A 201 25.53 8.44 -4.04
C ALA A 201 25.05 9.87 -4.31
N VAL A 202 23.91 10.05 -5.00
CA VAL A 202 23.27 11.36 -5.14
C VAL A 202 22.89 11.91 -3.77
N ALA A 203 22.21 11.10 -2.93
CA ALA A 203 21.79 11.49 -1.59
C ALA A 203 22.94 11.95 -0.67
N GLN A 204 24.14 11.36 -0.82
CA GLN A 204 25.33 11.75 -0.05
C GLN A 204 25.86 13.16 -0.38
N GLY A 205 25.58 13.63 -1.60
CA GLY A 205 26.00 14.95 -2.07
C GLY A 205 25.00 16.09 -1.79
N LEU A 206 23.82 15.79 -1.21
CA LEU A 206 22.77 16.79 -1.01
C LEU A 206 22.92 17.51 0.32
N ALA A 207 22.50 18.79 0.33
CA ALA A 207 22.36 19.59 1.55
C ALA A 207 20.97 19.34 2.16
N PHE A 208 20.95 18.89 3.40
CA PHE A 208 19.69 18.58 4.12
C PHE A 208 19.23 19.78 4.95
N SER A 209 17.94 19.99 4.96
CA SER A 209 17.24 20.94 5.82
C SER A 209 16.43 20.22 6.89
N LYS A 210 16.50 20.71 8.12
CA LYS A 210 15.67 20.26 9.23
C LYS A 210 14.23 20.69 8.99
N THR A 211 13.26 19.76 9.11
CA THR A 211 11.86 20.03 8.74
C THR A 211 10.90 19.93 9.90
N ARG A 212 10.70 18.75 10.46
CA ARG A 212 9.70 18.50 11.52
C ARG A 212 10.14 17.43 12.49
N GLU A 213 9.46 17.36 13.62
CA GLU A 213 9.56 16.24 14.52
C GLU A 213 8.74 15.05 13.99
N VAL A 214 9.30 13.86 14.12
CA VAL A 214 8.67 12.58 13.75
C VAL A 214 8.91 11.55 14.84
N ARG A 215 7.96 10.63 14.98
CA ARG A 215 8.08 9.54 15.94
C ARG A 215 8.74 8.34 15.26
N TYR A 216 9.85 7.86 15.82
CA TYR A 216 10.58 6.70 15.31
C TYR A 216 10.95 5.79 16.48
N GLN A 217 10.59 4.50 16.42
CA GLN A 217 10.83 3.51 17.49
C GLN A 217 10.40 3.97 18.89
N GLY A 218 9.27 4.67 18.97
CA GLY A 218 8.70 5.12 20.23
C GLY A 218 9.24 6.45 20.76
N GLN A 219 10.29 7.01 20.17
CA GLN A 219 10.90 8.29 20.54
C GLN A 219 10.66 9.36 19.48
N THR A 220 10.82 10.62 19.84
CA THR A 220 10.67 11.77 18.96
C THR A 220 12.05 12.22 18.47
N TYR A 221 12.20 12.37 17.16
CA TYR A 221 13.42 12.79 16.49
C TYR A 221 13.12 13.80 15.39
N TRP A 222 14.15 14.46 14.87
CA TRP A 222 14.00 15.39 13.78
C TRP A 222 14.13 14.71 12.42
N GLN A 223 13.18 15.02 11.54
CA GLN A 223 13.24 14.67 10.11
C GLN A 223 14.03 15.75 9.37
N TRP A 224 14.97 15.30 8.54
CA TRP A 224 15.78 16.11 7.64
C TRP A 224 15.50 15.70 6.21
N VAL A 225 15.35 16.67 5.33
CA VAL A 225 14.94 16.44 3.95
C VAL A 225 15.86 17.16 2.98
N ALA A 226 16.18 16.51 1.87
CA ALA A 226 16.86 17.10 0.73
C ALA A 226 16.22 16.60 -0.56
N GLU A 227 16.37 17.33 -1.66
CA GLU A 227 15.85 16.90 -2.95
C GLU A 227 16.75 17.34 -4.10
N THR A 228 16.57 16.67 -5.25
CA THR A 228 17.15 17.06 -6.53
C THR A 228 16.35 16.45 -7.67
N ASP A 229 16.35 17.11 -8.82
CA ASP A 229 15.81 16.53 -10.06
C ASP A 229 16.73 15.43 -10.59
N VAL A 230 16.12 14.38 -11.10
CA VAL A 230 16.82 13.24 -11.69
C VAL A 230 16.07 12.74 -12.93
N THR A 231 16.78 12.01 -13.78
CA THR A 231 16.16 11.31 -14.92
C THR A 231 16.40 9.81 -14.82
N LEU A 232 15.35 9.04 -14.99
CA LEU A 232 15.40 7.58 -14.96
C LEU A 232 15.64 7.06 -16.39
N THR A 233 16.90 6.71 -16.69
CA THR A 233 17.33 6.24 -18.04
C THR A 233 17.60 4.74 -18.06
N ARG A 234 17.73 4.10 -16.91
CA ARG A 234 18.05 2.68 -16.80
C ARG A 234 17.12 1.80 -17.64
N PRO A 235 17.64 0.73 -18.29
CA PRO A 235 16.79 -0.18 -19.05
C PRO A 235 15.93 -1.04 -18.11
N ALA A 236 14.74 -1.42 -18.59
CA ALA A 236 13.87 -2.33 -17.85
C ALA A 236 14.39 -3.76 -17.90
N LYS A 237 14.34 -4.48 -16.78
CA LYS A 237 14.58 -5.91 -16.76
C LYS A 237 13.41 -6.64 -17.46
N PRO A 238 13.68 -7.74 -18.20
CA PRO A 238 12.59 -8.56 -18.75
C PRO A 238 11.68 -9.08 -17.63
N SER A 239 10.37 -9.14 -17.87
CA SER A 239 9.39 -9.60 -16.88
C SER A 239 9.55 -11.08 -16.45
N GLN A 240 10.22 -11.90 -17.25
CA GLN A 240 10.52 -13.29 -16.92
C GLN A 240 11.99 -13.42 -16.44
N GLN A 241 12.19 -13.78 -15.19
CA GLN A 241 13.51 -13.96 -14.57
C GLN A 241 14.43 -15.00 -15.30
N LYS A 242 13.87 -15.91 -16.09
CA LYS A 242 14.59 -16.92 -16.87
C LYS A 242 14.84 -16.53 -18.34
N SER A 243 14.41 -15.35 -18.73
CA SER A 243 14.61 -14.88 -20.11
C SER A 243 16.04 -14.37 -20.29
N LYS A 244 16.81 -14.98 -21.22
CA LYS A 244 18.09 -14.45 -21.71
C LYS A 244 17.93 -13.19 -22.58
N LYS A 245 16.73 -12.61 -22.64
CA LYS A 245 16.48 -11.41 -23.43
C LYS A 245 17.25 -10.23 -22.84
N PRO A 246 17.88 -9.38 -23.65
CA PRO A 246 18.58 -8.20 -23.19
C PRO A 246 17.60 -7.23 -22.53
N ALA A 247 18.10 -6.44 -21.59
CA ALA A 247 17.34 -5.35 -20.99
C ALA A 247 16.85 -4.38 -22.07
N VAL A 248 15.59 -3.99 -21.99
CA VAL A 248 14.95 -3.15 -23.02
C VAL A 248 15.19 -1.68 -22.67
N PRO A 249 15.86 -0.89 -23.52
CA PRO A 249 15.88 0.56 -23.40
C PRO A 249 14.45 1.11 -23.41
N GLY A 250 14.24 2.20 -22.73
CA GLY A 250 12.94 2.85 -22.66
C GLY A 250 13.06 4.35 -22.61
N ILE A 251 11.94 5.04 -22.76
CA ILE A 251 11.85 6.49 -22.68
C ILE A 251 12.37 6.96 -21.32
N PRO A 252 13.26 7.97 -21.27
CA PRO A 252 13.68 8.59 -20.02
C PRO A 252 12.47 9.17 -19.27
N VAL A 253 12.45 8.99 -17.95
CA VAL A 253 11.39 9.53 -17.08
C VAL A 253 12.01 10.60 -16.18
N ALA A 254 11.49 11.84 -16.29
CA ALA A 254 11.86 12.91 -15.38
C ALA A 254 11.20 12.67 -14.00
N ALA A 255 11.98 12.77 -12.95
CA ALA A 255 11.53 12.54 -11.57
C ALA A 255 12.27 13.44 -10.59
N ARG A 256 11.74 13.56 -9.40
CA ARG A 256 12.42 14.15 -8.23
C ARG A 256 12.90 13.02 -7.34
N LEU A 257 14.13 13.11 -6.89
CA LEU A 257 14.66 12.29 -5.80
C LEU A 257 14.55 13.10 -4.51
N VAL A 258 13.63 12.74 -3.66
CA VAL A 258 13.47 13.29 -2.31
C VAL A 258 14.11 12.32 -1.31
N VAL A 259 15.03 12.82 -0.49
CA VAL A 259 15.72 12.02 0.53
C VAL A 259 15.27 12.48 1.90
N SER A 260 14.73 11.57 2.68
CA SER A 260 14.28 11.81 4.05
C SER A 260 15.16 11.04 5.02
N ARG A 261 15.73 11.74 6.02
CA ARG A 261 16.51 11.16 7.11
C ARG A 261 15.85 11.46 8.45
N VAL A 262 15.91 10.49 9.34
CA VAL A 262 15.63 10.68 10.78
C VAL A 262 16.97 10.64 11.49
N LEU A 263 17.32 11.70 12.19
CA LEU A 263 18.61 11.80 12.89
C LEU A 263 18.41 11.74 14.40
N SER A 264 19.36 11.09 15.10
CA SER A 264 19.48 11.19 16.55
C SER A 264 19.94 12.61 16.97
N ASP A 265 19.92 12.89 18.26
CA ASP A 265 20.42 14.15 18.79
C ASP A 265 21.94 14.30 18.61
N GLU A 266 22.66 13.16 18.51
CA GLU A 266 24.09 13.10 18.23
C GLU A 266 24.41 13.27 16.72
N GLY A 267 23.39 13.25 15.86
CA GLY A 267 23.52 13.40 14.40
C GLY A 267 23.63 12.07 13.63
N ASP A 268 23.43 10.94 14.29
CA ASP A 268 23.44 9.64 13.63
C ASP A 268 22.18 9.41 12.80
N VAL A 269 22.32 8.81 11.63
CA VAL A 269 21.21 8.47 10.76
C VAL A 269 20.49 7.21 11.26
N LEU A 270 19.33 7.38 11.89
CA LEU A 270 18.48 6.28 12.40
C LEU A 270 17.66 5.63 11.29
N ALA A 271 17.22 6.43 10.32
CA ALA A 271 16.51 5.95 9.14
C ALA A 271 16.78 6.85 7.93
N GLU A 272 16.80 6.24 6.73
CA GLU A 272 16.92 6.95 5.47
C GLU A 272 15.95 6.36 4.45
N TRP A 273 15.17 7.22 3.80
CA TRP A 273 14.29 6.86 2.70
C TRP A 273 14.68 7.63 1.44
N LEU A 274 14.97 6.89 0.38
CA LEU A 274 15.18 7.41 -0.96
C LEU A 274 13.86 7.30 -1.71
N LEU A 275 13.26 8.43 -2.08
CA LEU A 275 11.92 8.53 -2.64
C LEU A 275 12.00 9.11 -4.04
N LEU A 276 11.48 8.39 -5.03
CA LEU A 276 11.28 8.92 -6.38
C LEU A 276 9.81 9.26 -6.59
N THR A 277 9.55 10.40 -7.23
CA THR A 277 8.18 10.84 -7.53
C THR A 277 8.14 11.71 -8.79
N ASN A 278 6.99 11.71 -9.48
CA ASN A 278 6.68 12.66 -10.56
C ASN A 278 5.84 13.85 -10.07
N VAL A 279 5.43 13.88 -8.80
CA VAL A 279 4.68 15.02 -8.23
C VAL A 279 5.58 16.24 -8.12
N LYS A 280 5.23 17.35 -8.79
CA LYS A 280 6.07 18.56 -8.91
C LYS A 280 5.62 19.69 -7.99
N ASP A 281 4.33 19.87 -7.82
CA ASP A 281 3.74 21.05 -7.17
C ASP A 281 3.59 20.91 -5.65
N VAL A 282 4.48 20.12 -5.03
CA VAL A 282 4.49 19.84 -3.59
C VAL A 282 5.93 19.92 -3.09
N ASP A 283 6.15 20.57 -1.97
CA ASP A 283 7.50 20.66 -1.38
C ASP A 283 8.03 19.29 -0.90
N ALA A 284 9.35 19.17 -0.86
CA ALA A 284 10.02 17.90 -0.51
C ALA A 284 9.68 17.43 0.91
N SER A 285 9.44 18.35 1.83
CA SER A 285 9.11 18.03 3.21
C SER A 285 7.72 17.38 3.32
N THR A 286 6.79 17.81 2.47
CA THR A 286 5.45 17.21 2.36
C THR A 286 5.50 15.84 1.69
N ILE A 287 6.27 15.67 0.61
CA ILE A 287 6.52 14.34 0.00
C ILE A 287 7.11 13.36 1.03
N ALA A 288 8.10 13.81 1.81
CA ALA A 288 8.71 13.01 2.88
C ALA A 288 7.71 12.65 3.99
N LEU A 289 6.79 13.57 4.33
CA LEU A 289 5.71 13.32 5.29
C LEU A 289 4.71 12.29 4.78
N TRP A 290 4.29 12.35 3.52
CA TRP A 290 3.38 11.39 2.92
C TRP A 290 3.95 9.97 3.01
N TYR A 291 5.25 9.80 2.69
CA TYR A 291 5.88 8.50 2.82
C TYR A 291 6.05 8.06 4.29
N TYR A 292 6.31 8.99 5.21
CA TYR A 292 6.34 8.72 6.65
C TYR A 292 4.99 8.18 7.15
N TRP A 293 3.85 8.73 6.70
CA TRP A 293 2.52 8.19 7.03
C TRP A 293 2.31 6.78 6.50
N ARG A 294 2.74 6.50 5.26
CA ARG A 294 2.72 5.14 4.72
C ARG A 294 3.50 4.18 5.60
N TRP A 295 4.72 4.56 5.98
CA TRP A 295 5.57 3.75 6.85
C TRP A 295 4.93 3.50 8.23
N GLN A 296 4.24 4.48 8.81
CA GLN A 296 3.50 4.31 10.06
C GLN A 296 2.37 3.29 9.98
N ILE A 297 1.77 3.07 8.80
CA ILE A 297 0.75 2.03 8.60
C ILE A 297 1.33 0.62 8.79
N GLU A 298 2.61 0.41 8.44
CA GLU A 298 3.30 -0.88 8.54
C GLU A 298 3.78 -1.21 9.96
N ILE A 299 4.08 -0.19 10.79
CA ILE A 299 4.71 -0.40 12.09
C ILE A 299 3.68 -0.61 13.19
N ASP A 300 3.91 -1.66 13.99
CA ASP A 300 3.16 -1.95 15.21
C ASP A 300 3.51 -0.95 16.32
N GLN A 301 2.82 0.16 16.35
CA GLN A 301 2.81 1.02 17.52
C GLN A 301 1.51 0.74 18.30
N PRO A 302 1.57 0.44 19.62
CA PRO A 302 0.37 0.14 20.40
C PRO A 302 -0.65 1.29 20.46
N TYR A 303 -0.27 2.46 19.98
CA TYR A 303 -1.09 3.69 19.94
C TYR A 303 -1.48 4.15 18.53
N CYS A 304 -1.02 3.50 17.45
CA CYS A 304 -1.42 3.85 16.10
C CYS A 304 -2.76 3.18 15.75
N LEU A 305 -3.81 3.98 15.73
CA LEU A 305 -5.14 3.64 15.20
C LEU A 305 -5.09 3.00 13.79
N HIS A 306 -4.03 3.30 13.03
CA HIS A 306 -3.88 2.93 11.63
C HIS A 306 -3.69 1.43 11.38
N LYS A 307 -2.78 0.77 12.09
CA LYS A 307 -2.56 -0.68 11.91
C LYS A 307 -3.73 -1.50 12.45
N SER A 308 -4.36 -1.02 13.56
CA SER A 308 -5.58 -1.65 14.04
C SER A 308 -6.73 -1.50 13.05
N VAL A 309 -6.83 -0.39 12.31
CA VAL A 309 -7.83 -0.20 11.25
C VAL A 309 -7.49 -1.06 10.04
N PHE A 310 -6.22 -1.08 9.60
CA PHE A 310 -5.77 -1.88 8.47
C PHE A 310 -5.90 -3.39 8.77
N ARG A 311 -5.40 -3.87 9.93
CA ARG A 311 -5.62 -5.25 10.40
C ARG A 311 -7.10 -5.59 10.61
N LYS A 312 -7.89 -4.64 11.10
CA LYS A 312 -9.35 -4.83 11.28
C LYS A 312 -10.08 -4.90 9.94
N LEU A 313 -9.67 -4.11 8.96
CA LEU A 313 -10.18 -4.19 7.60
C LEU A 313 -9.75 -5.50 6.93
N LEU A 314 -8.49 -5.90 7.09
CA LEU A 314 -7.94 -7.18 6.65
C LEU A 314 -8.68 -8.37 7.29
N TYR A 315 -8.85 -8.37 8.61
CA TYR A 315 -9.58 -9.41 9.31
C TYR A 315 -11.04 -9.51 8.86
N ARG A 316 -11.68 -8.39 8.57
CA ARG A 316 -13.03 -8.36 7.99
C ARG A 316 -13.05 -8.90 6.58
N PHE A 317 -12.06 -8.56 5.77
CA PHE A 317 -11.96 -9.04 4.39
C PHE A 317 -11.72 -10.56 4.35
N CYS A 318 -10.87 -11.09 5.20
CA CYS A 318 -10.61 -12.54 5.29
C CYS A 318 -11.82 -13.32 5.84
N ASN A 319 -12.51 -12.80 6.86
CA ASN A 319 -13.79 -13.35 7.30
C ASN A 319 -14.87 -13.27 6.22
N TRP A 320 -14.64 -12.41 5.27
CA TRP A 320 -15.51 -12.18 4.15
C TRP A 320 -15.42 -13.27 3.09
N PHE A 321 -14.21 -13.75 2.77
CA PHE A 321 -14.02 -14.86 1.84
C PHE A 321 -14.33 -16.22 2.48
N TYR A 322 -14.19 -16.35 3.79
CA TYR A 322 -14.29 -17.63 4.53
C TYR A 322 -15.11 -17.48 5.81
N PRO A 323 -16.43 -17.38 5.72
CA PRO A 323 -17.28 -17.31 6.91
C PRO A 323 -17.22 -18.63 7.69
N GLY A 324 -16.72 -18.56 8.93
CA GLY A 324 -16.86 -19.64 9.90
C GLY A 324 -15.61 -20.43 10.29
N THR A 325 -14.41 -20.10 9.80
CA THR A 325 -13.19 -20.89 10.04
C THR A 325 -12.01 -20.14 10.65
N ILE A 326 -12.18 -18.92 11.13
CA ILE A 326 -11.04 -18.12 11.59
C ILE A 326 -10.91 -18.14 13.11
N ASN A 327 -10.02 -19.01 13.62
CA ASN A 327 -9.21 -18.68 14.79
C ASN A 327 -8.23 -17.59 14.33
N SER A 328 -8.06 -16.51 15.11
CA SER A 328 -7.31 -15.32 14.77
C SER A 328 -6.00 -15.63 14.03
N PRO A 329 -5.77 -15.09 12.81
CA PRO A 329 -4.51 -15.25 12.10
C PRO A 329 -3.40 -14.59 12.91
N GLN A 330 -2.24 -15.24 12.97
CA GLN A 330 -1.02 -14.58 13.46
C GLN A 330 -0.44 -13.79 12.28
N PHE A 331 -0.38 -12.48 12.41
CA PHE A 331 0.27 -11.60 11.46
C PHE A 331 1.76 -11.53 11.79
N THR A 332 2.59 -11.84 10.86
CA THR A 332 4.04 -11.63 10.88
C THR A 332 4.42 -10.45 10.02
#